data_b38f7d8cad54ca7a09a88e3caf0b535f
#
_entry.id   b38f7d8cad54ca7a09a88e3caf0b535f
#
_cell.length_a   1.000
_cell.length_b   1.000
_cell.length_c   1.000
_cell.angle_alpha   90.00
_cell.angle_beta   90.00
_cell.angle_gamma   90.00
#
_symmetry.space_group_name_H-M   'P 1'
#
loop_
_entity.id
_entity.type
_entity.pdbx_description
1 polymer ?
#
loop_
_entity_poly.entity_id
_entity_poly.type
_entity_poly.pdbx_seq_one_letter_code
_entity_poly.pdbx_strand_id
1 'polypeptide(L)'
;MKFKYLFTCMGLALAAGGLTACGGGGGGGGTTGTSASISSVGTISGFGSIYVNGIKYETGGATYRVDDEDAFDDSSLAVGMKVKVEGSVNDDGRTGTANRVLYDDDVEGPIDTGSLTIVDANTRTFTVLGLLISAHATRTVYDDGASFDGLAEGQILEISGYFDGNQIVASRIEKQSDLDDEFELKGNVASYDGSSVTLTLQNGVSAGPYSVSGTAELDIPADPVGLFVEIKLIDQGGSLLVIKIETDDEDLLDDEDDEVSVRGILEDDGIGGFRINGVSFTVSDSTEYEPESLKNNLVAGMEMKVEGDMQGNVLIADEVESEHGDIEIEARVIDVVSSDTKNGTVTVDLGNGQSLSVQTDNSTQFEDESASDLNDDESFNLDELAVGVDFVEIEAYRADTGQLVATSIEREDTGRDTRLEAPVDGFDAGVSVTLLGITYSVDGGTSYELNDVSSGSTAFFSALDINDSVKVTDIQPDGTAEELDLED
;
A
#
# COMPACT_ATOMS: atom_id res chain seq x y z
N MET A 1 -17.78 7.28 6.36
CA MET A 1 -17.70 8.37 7.34
C MET A 1 -16.36 9.09 7.36
N LYS A 2 -15.41 8.59 6.60
CA LYS A 2 -14.08 9.19 6.36
C LYS A 2 -14.10 10.61 5.78
N PHE A 3 -15.26 11.12 5.46
CA PHE A 3 -15.47 12.46 4.88
C PHE A 3 -15.85 13.56 5.87
N LYS A 4 -15.87 13.31 7.14
CA LYS A 4 -16.24 14.38 8.09
C LYS A 4 -15.19 15.46 8.26
N TYR A 5 -13.94 15.18 7.97
CA TYR A 5 -12.85 16.10 8.29
C TYR A 5 -12.52 17.12 7.21
N LEU A 6 -12.93 16.89 5.97
CA LEU A 6 -12.61 17.83 4.88
C LEU A 6 -13.56 19.03 4.78
N PHE A 7 -14.58 19.15 5.62
CA PHE A 7 -15.59 20.21 5.46
C PHE A 7 -15.88 21.08 6.66
N THR A 8 -15.08 21.09 7.69
CA THR A 8 -15.36 21.96 8.84
C THR A 8 -14.57 23.27 8.86
N CYS A 9 -13.70 23.50 7.95
CA CYS A 9 -13.01 24.78 7.83
C CYS A 9 -13.46 25.55 6.61
N MET A 10 -14.66 26.09 6.55
CA MET A 10 -14.97 27.36 5.90
C MET A 10 -16.46 27.70 5.95
N GLY A 11 -16.89 27.96 7.12
CA GLY A 11 -18.21 28.57 7.36
C GLY A 11 -18.09 29.96 7.98
N LEU A 12 -17.49 30.92 7.29
CA LEU A 12 -17.68 32.32 7.67
C LEU A 12 -18.50 33.01 6.60
N ALA A 13 -19.80 32.91 6.75
CA ALA A 13 -20.75 33.71 6.01
C ALA A 13 -20.74 35.14 6.54
N LEU A 14 -20.34 36.09 5.75
CA LEU A 14 -20.74 37.49 5.95
C LEU A 14 -21.68 37.90 4.83
N ALA A 15 -22.94 38.07 5.21
CA ALA A 15 -23.95 38.68 4.43
C ALA A 15 -23.71 40.19 4.36
N ALA A 16 -23.90 40.81 3.24
CA ALA A 16 -24.76 41.93 2.97
C ALA A 16 -24.36 42.72 1.75
N GLY A 17 -25.32 43.03 0.92
CA GLY A 17 -25.30 44.18 0.05
C GLY A 17 -25.53 43.92 -1.40
N GLY A 18 -26.79 43.93 -1.80
CA GLY A 18 -27.23 43.85 -3.16
C GLY A 18 -26.87 45.05 -4.01
N LEU A 19 -26.99 44.89 -5.31
CA LEU A 19 -27.75 45.74 -6.23
C LEU A 19 -27.49 45.31 -7.68
N THR A 20 -28.55 44.83 -8.25
CA THR A 20 -29.05 45.04 -9.64
C THR A 20 -28.10 45.34 -10.79
N ALA A 21 -28.19 44.49 -11.76
CA ALA A 21 -28.76 44.73 -13.07
C ALA A 21 -27.87 44.47 -14.29
N CYS A 22 -28.45 43.65 -15.12
CA CYS A 22 -28.48 43.67 -16.56
C CYS A 22 -27.29 43.19 -17.41
N GLY A 23 -27.51 42.10 -18.08
CA GLY A 23 -27.31 42.10 -19.53
C GLY A 23 -26.25 41.17 -20.10
N GLY A 24 -26.68 40.04 -20.58
CA GLY A 24 -26.25 39.58 -21.90
C GLY A 24 -25.12 38.54 -21.98
N GLY A 25 -25.52 37.31 -22.26
CA GLY A 25 -24.82 36.53 -23.28
C GLY A 25 -23.79 35.50 -22.81
N GLY A 26 -24.20 34.25 -22.73
CA GLY A 26 -23.57 33.08 -23.35
C GLY A 26 -22.14 32.74 -22.98
N GLY A 27 -21.99 31.60 -22.34
CA GLY A 27 -20.74 30.88 -22.23
C GLY A 27 -20.71 30.04 -20.98
N GLY A 28 -21.15 28.80 -21.07
CA GLY A 28 -20.90 27.81 -20.02
C GLY A 28 -19.41 27.57 -19.92
N GLY A 29 -18.80 28.13 -18.91
CA GLY A 29 -17.50 27.70 -18.42
C GLY A 29 -17.75 26.71 -17.30
N GLY A 30 -17.73 25.43 -17.61
CA GLY A 30 -17.47 24.44 -16.60
C GLY A 30 -16.09 24.76 -16.04
N THR A 31 -16.00 24.99 -14.76
CA THR A 31 -14.74 24.86 -14.02
C THR A 31 -14.39 23.39 -14.10
N THR A 32 -13.58 23.02 -15.09
CA THR A 32 -12.80 21.80 -15.02
C THR A 32 -11.87 21.98 -13.84
N GLY A 33 -12.14 21.28 -12.75
CA GLY A 33 -11.12 21.03 -11.76
C GLY A 33 -9.92 20.46 -12.52
N THR A 34 -8.80 21.07 -12.46
CA THR A 34 -7.54 20.52 -12.88
C THR A 34 -7.26 19.42 -11.86
N SER A 35 -7.59 18.15 -12.20
CA SER A 35 -7.03 17.01 -11.51
C SER A 35 -5.52 17.16 -11.62
N ALA A 36 -4.83 17.20 -10.48
CA ALA A 36 -3.38 17.17 -10.46
C ALA A 36 -2.94 15.83 -11.10
N SER A 37 -1.87 15.88 -11.88
CA SER A 37 -1.21 14.67 -12.35
C SER A 37 -0.48 14.10 -11.14
N ILE A 38 -0.78 12.90 -10.73
CA ILE A 38 -0.15 12.22 -9.60
C ILE A 38 0.47 10.92 -10.11
N SER A 39 1.69 10.67 -9.67
CA SER A 39 2.36 9.39 -9.84
C SER A 39 2.28 8.57 -8.57
N SER A 40 1.59 7.43 -8.58
CA SER A 40 1.54 6.50 -7.46
C SER A 40 2.49 5.33 -7.67
N VAL A 41 3.39 5.10 -6.72
CA VAL A 41 4.29 3.95 -6.73
C VAL A 41 3.89 2.98 -5.61
N GLY A 42 3.59 1.74 -5.97
CA GLY A 42 3.17 0.73 -5.01
C GLY A 42 2.95 -0.63 -5.64
N THR A 43 2.62 -1.62 -4.82
CA THR A 43 2.27 -2.97 -5.32
C THR A 43 0.81 -3.04 -5.77
N ILE A 44 0.59 -3.79 -6.85
CA ILE A 44 -0.77 -4.15 -7.26
C ILE A 44 -1.35 -5.08 -6.20
N SER A 45 -2.46 -4.69 -5.59
CA SER A 45 -3.20 -5.50 -4.62
C SER A 45 -4.42 -6.20 -5.21
N GLY A 46 -4.90 -5.80 -6.39
CA GLY A 46 -6.06 -6.43 -7.04
C GLY A 46 -6.30 -5.97 -8.47
N PHE A 47 -7.23 -6.65 -9.13
CA PHE A 47 -7.65 -6.39 -10.52
C PHE A 47 -9.17 -6.28 -10.62
N GLY A 48 -9.61 -5.67 -11.74
CA GLY A 48 -10.97 -5.30 -12.07
C GLY A 48 -11.05 -3.82 -12.45
N SER A 49 -10.02 -3.16 -12.25
CA SER A 49 -9.18 -1.99 -12.40
C SER A 49 -7.88 -2.33 -11.69
N ILE A 50 -6.87 -1.49 -11.71
CA ILE A 50 -5.65 -1.75 -10.95
C ILE A 50 -5.76 -1.07 -9.60
N TYR A 51 -5.57 -1.84 -8.52
CA TYR A 51 -5.52 -1.30 -7.16
C TYR A 51 -4.06 -1.12 -6.73
N VAL A 52 -3.66 0.12 -6.48
CA VAL A 52 -2.31 0.49 -6.01
C VAL A 52 -2.44 1.50 -4.88
N ASN A 53 -1.80 1.26 -3.76
CA ASN A 53 -1.86 2.14 -2.59
C ASN A 53 -3.31 2.40 -2.10
N GLY A 54 -4.19 1.40 -2.15
CA GLY A 54 -5.60 1.55 -1.78
C GLY A 54 -6.46 2.35 -2.76
N ILE A 55 -5.87 2.82 -3.86
CA ILE A 55 -6.58 3.57 -4.90
C ILE A 55 -6.92 2.64 -6.06
N LYS A 56 -8.18 2.65 -6.46
CA LYS A 56 -8.68 1.93 -7.65
C LYS A 56 -8.49 2.80 -8.88
N TYR A 57 -7.55 2.47 -9.71
CA TYR A 57 -7.30 3.19 -10.97
C TYR A 57 -8.05 2.56 -12.14
N GLU A 58 -8.99 3.31 -12.72
CA GLU A 58 -9.61 2.94 -14.00
C GLU A 58 -8.55 2.97 -15.11
N THR A 59 -8.39 1.83 -15.79
CA THR A 59 -7.31 1.60 -16.77
C THR A 59 -7.79 1.56 -18.22
N GLY A 60 -9.07 1.81 -18.50
CA GLY A 60 -9.69 1.66 -19.82
C GLY A 60 -9.12 2.51 -20.96
N GLY A 61 -8.18 3.40 -20.69
CA GLY A 61 -7.48 4.23 -21.68
C GLY A 61 -5.98 4.31 -21.42
N ALA A 62 -5.48 3.58 -20.45
CA ALA A 62 -4.07 3.59 -20.06
C ALA A 62 -3.18 2.95 -21.14
N THR A 63 -1.93 3.39 -21.17
CA THR A 63 -0.84 2.71 -21.85
C THR A 63 -0.04 1.92 -20.83
N TYR A 64 0.55 0.80 -21.25
CA TYR A 64 1.30 -0.08 -20.37
C TYR A 64 2.70 -0.24 -20.91
N ARG A 65 3.67 -0.26 -20.02
CA ARG A 65 5.04 -0.68 -20.30
C ARG A 65 5.45 -1.69 -19.23
N VAL A 66 5.93 -2.83 -19.67
CA VAL A 66 6.29 -3.97 -18.84
C VAL A 66 7.66 -4.43 -19.30
N ASP A 67 8.67 -4.41 -18.42
CA ASP A 67 10.06 -4.80 -18.70
C ASP A 67 10.57 -4.18 -20.01
N ASP A 68 10.47 -2.84 -20.12
CA ASP A 68 10.85 -2.03 -21.27
C ASP A 68 10.05 -2.23 -22.55
N GLU A 69 9.04 -3.07 -22.57
CA GLU A 69 8.20 -3.32 -23.74
C GLU A 69 6.80 -2.72 -23.60
N ASP A 70 6.33 -2.09 -24.69
CA ASP A 70 4.94 -1.61 -24.76
C ASP A 70 3.98 -2.81 -24.73
N ALA A 71 3.11 -2.90 -23.72
CA ALA A 71 2.07 -3.90 -23.61
C ALA A 71 0.71 -3.36 -24.07
N PHE A 72 -0.16 -4.24 -24.57
CA PHE A 72 -1.47 -3.85 -25.11
C PHE A 72 -2.53 -3.58 -24.05
N ASP A 73 -2.42 -4.26 -22.91
CA ASP A 73 -3.37 -4.23 -21.82
C ASP A 73 -2.69 -4.71 -20.52
N ASP A 74 -3.45 -4.82 -19.46
CA ASP A 74 -3.02 -5.25 -18.11
C ASP A 74 -2.76 -6.77 -17.98
N SER A 75 -2.86 -7.55 -19.05
CA SER A 75 -2.70 -9.01 -18.99
C SER A 75 -1.29 -9.48 -18.64
N SER A 76 -0.30 -8.60 -18.75
CA SER A 76 1.09 -8.85 -18.35
C SER A 76 1.36 -8.42 -16.90
N LEU A 77 0.38 -7.82 -16.22
CA LEU A 77 0.52 -7.40 -14.83
C LEU A 77 -0.09 -8.42 -13.89
N ALA A 78 0.45 -8.52 -12.68
CA ALA A 78 -0.02 -9.45 -11.67
C ALA A 78 0.00 -8.84 -10.25
N VAL A 79 -0.80 -9.40 -9.35
CA VAL A 79 -0.79 -9.02 -7.92
C VAL A 79 0.62 -9.19 -7.34
N GLY A 80 1.05 -8.21 -6.57
CA GLY A 80 2.37 -8.17 -5.97
C GLY A 80 3.46 -7.50 -6.82
N MET A 81 3.23 -7.23 -8.11
CA MET A 81 4.12 -6.40 -8.93
C MET A 81 4.17 -4.97 -8.41
N LYS A 82 5.36 -4.41 -8.26
CA LYS A 82 5.57 -3.01 -7.92
C LYS A 82 5.48 -2.19 -9.21
N VAL A 83 4.52 -1.29 -9.27
CA VAL A 83 4.24 -0.47 -10.46
C VAL A 83 4.28 1.01 -10.13
N LYS A 84 4.52 1.84 -11.16
CA LYS A 84 4.20 3.26 -11.16
C LYS A 84 2.93 3.46 -11.98
N VAL A 85 1.96 4.15 -11.40
CA VAL A 85 0.74 4.58 -12.09
C VAL A 85 0.79 6.10 -12.24
N GLU A 86 0.91 6.56 -13.47
CA GLU A 86 0.76 7.97 -13.81
C GLU A 86 -0.70 8.24 -14.15
N GLY A 87 -1.32 9.18 -13.45
CA GLY A 87 -2.74 9.40 -13.62
C GLY A 87 -3.30 10.57 -12.83
N SER A 88 -4.52 10.43 -12.40
CA SER A 88 -5.19 11.39 -11.52
C SER A 88 -5.98 10.64 -10.47
N VAL A 89 -6.02 11.17 -9.26
CA VAL A 89 -6.86 10.69 -8.16
C VAL A 89 -8.08 11.61 -8.05
N ASN A 90 -9.23 11.03 -7.80
CA ASN A 90 -10.47 11.77 -7.59
C ASN A 90 -10.52 12.37 -6.17
N ASP A 91 -11.46 13.30 -5.95
CA ASP A 91 -11.64 13.96 -4.65
C ASP A 91 -12.03 12.99 -3.50
N ASP A 92 -12.39 11.74 -3.81
CA ASP A 92 -12.67 10.69 -2.83
C ASP A 92 -11.42 10.05 -2.23
N GLY A 93 -10.24 10.31 -2.82
CA GLY A 93 -8.97 9.73 -2.40
C GLY A 93 -8.83 8.22 -2.65
N ARG A 94 -9.88 7.56 -3.15
CA ARG A 94 -9.97 6.09 -3.31
C ARG A 94 -10.05 5.63 -4.75
N THR A 95 -10.48 6.51 -5.66
CA THR A 95 -10.60 6.19 -7.08
C THR A 95 -9.75 7.13 -7.92
N GLY A 96 -9.31 6.64 -9.08
CA GLY A 96 -8.47 7.40 -9.99
C GLY A 96 -8.60 6.94 -11.43
N THR A 97 -7.88 7.62 -12.32
CA THR A 97 -7.76 7.21 -13.71
C THR A 97 -6.29 7.11 -14.07
N ALA A 98 -5.84 5.93 -14.45
CA ALA A 98 -4.50 5.71 -14.97
C ALA A 98 -4.40 6.19 -16.42
N ASN A 99 -3.37 6.95 -16.74
CA ASN A 99 -2.96 7.29 -18.10
C ASN A 99 -1.87 6.34 -18.59
N ARG A 100 -0.97 5.94 -17.67
CA ARG A 100 0.14 5.03 -17.95
C ARG A 100 0.39 4.15 -16.72
N VAL A 101 0.75 2.90 -16.96
CA VAL A 101 1.19 1.96 -15.93
C VAL A 101 2.53 1.39 -16.36
N LEU A 102 3.51 1.50 -15.49
CA LEU A 102 4.88 1.06 -15.69
C LEU A 102 5.18 -0.06 -14.70
N TYR A 103 5.66 -1.16 -15.19
CA TYR A 103 6.23 -2.24 -14.39
C TYR A 103 7.64 -2.52 -14.88
N ASP A 104 8.52 -2.77 -13.92
CA ASP A 104 9.87 -3.19 -14.15
C ASP A 104 10.34 -4.03 -12.95
N ASP A 105 10.88 -5.21 -13.20
CA ASP A 105 11.35 -6.10 -12.15
C ASP A 105 12.64 -5.55 -11.50
N ASP A 106 12.96 -6.03 -10.29
CA ASP A 106 14.18 -5.60 -9.60
C ASP A 106 15.38 -6.48 -9.93
N VAL A 107 15.14 -7.76 -10.25
CA VAL A 107 16.17 -8.71 -10.67
C VAL A 107 15.56 -9.99 -11.21
N GLU A 108 16.11 -10.52 -12.29
CA GLU A 108 15.83 -11.87 -12.78
C GLU A 108 17.11 -12.73 -12.83
N GLY A 109 17.04 -13.93 -12.24
CA GLY A 109 18.17 -14.85 -12.26
C GLY A 109 18.06 -16.02 -11.29
N PRO A 110 19.12 -16.88 -11.27
CA PRO A 110 19.14 -18.05 -10.40
C PRO A 110 19.42 -17.64 -8.94
N ILE A 111 18.77 -18.32 -8.00
CA ILE A 111 19.20 -18.28 -6.58
C ILE A 111 20.65 -18.77 -6.50
N ASP A 112 21.54 -17.95 -5.96
CA ASP A 112 22.96 -18.24 -5.85
C ASP A 112 23.23 -19.44 -4.95
N THR A 113 24.16 -20.30 -5.36
CA THR A 113 24.52 -21.48 -4.58
C THR A 113 25.10 -21.14 -3.22
N GLY A 114 24.53 -21.70 -2.16
CA GLY A 114 24.97 -21.50 -0.77
C GLY A 114 24.43 -20.22 -0.12
N SER A 115 23.51 -19.50 -0.78
CA SER A 115 22.96 -18.26 -0.28
C SER A 115 21.65 -18.43 0.50
N LEU A 116 20.87 -19.47 0.19
CA LEU A 116 19.53 -19.64 0.79
C LEU A 116 19.61 -19.93 2.29
N THR A 117 19.01 -19.05 3.07
CA THR A 117 19.01 -19.09 4.55
C THR A 117 17.59 -19.02 5.08
N ILE A 118 17.27 -19.85 6.06
CA ILE A 118 16.02 -19.77 6.84
C ILE A 118 16.31 -18.86 8.04
N VAL A 119 15.72 -17.66 8.04
CA VAL A 119 15.87 -16.70 9.14
C VAL A 119 14.95 -17.08 10.31
N ASP A 120 13.68 -17.37 9.99
CA ASP A 120 12.66 -17.83 10.93
C ASP A 120 11.58 -18.67 10.20
N ALA A 121 10.43 -18.89 10.84
CA ALA A 121 9.34 -19.70 10.27
C ALA A 121 8.69 -19.04 9.04
N ASN A 122 8.74 -17.70 8.96
CA ASN A 122 8.06 -16.90 7.95
C ASN A 122 9.02 -16.15 7.01
N THR A 123 10.34 -16.17 7.27
CA THR A 123 11.31 -15.36 6.53
C THR A 123 12.45 -16.23 6.01
N ARG A 124 12.74 -16.11 4.73
CA ARG A 124 13.92 -16.66 4.07
C ARG A 124 14.70 -15.55 3.37
N THR A 125 16.02 -15.67 3.38
CA THR A 125 16.88 -14.78 2.59
C THR A 125 17.76 -15.59 1.66
N PHE A 126 18.06 -15.02 0.51
CA PHE A 126 18.95 -15.61 -0.49
C PHE A 126 19.51 -14.50 -1.37
N THR A 127 20.50 -14.82 -2.21
CA THR A 127 20.96 -13.86 -3.22
C THR A 127 20.61 -14.35 -4.62
N VAL A 128 20.33 -13.39 -5.51
CA VAL A 128 20.20 -13.55 -6.94
C VAL A 128 21.21 -12.63 -7.60
N LEU A 129 22.14 -13.20 -8.35
CA LEU A 129 23.26 -12.47 -8.99
C LEU A 129 24.03 -11.56 -8.01
N GLY A 130 24.06 -11.91 -6.72
CA GLY A 130 24.70 -11.14 -5.63
C GLY A 130 23.80 -10.12 -4.93
N LEU A 131 22.61 -9.84 -5.45
CA LEU A 131 21.63 -8.98 -4.79
C LEU A 131 20.91 -9.78 -3.70
N LEU A 132 20.89 -9.25 -2.47
CA LEU A 132 20.24 -9.91 -1.33
C LEU A 132 18.72 -9.71 -1.39
N ILE A 133 17.98 -10.80 -1.27
CA ILE A 133 16.53 -10.86 -1.31
C ILE A 133 16.01 -11.37 0.03
N SER A 134 14.94 -10.78 0.53
CA SER A 134 14.14 -11.26 1.65
C SER A 134 12.75 -11.66 1.17
N ALA A 135 12.37 -12.91 1.38
CA ALA A 135 11.07 -13.46 0.99
C ALA A 135 10.29 -13.85 2.25
N HIS A 136 8.99 -13.50 2.27
CA HIS A 136 8.11 -13.77 3.41
C HIS A 136 6.99 -14.73 3.05
N ALA A 137 6.61 -15.61 3.98
CA ALA A 137 5.64 -16.68 3.73
C ALA A 137 4.23 -16.18 3.34
N THR A 138 3.81 -15.00 3.81
CA THR A 138 2.45 -14.46 3.63
C THR A 138 2.40 -13.09 2.96
N ARG A 139 3.48 -12.29 3.03
CA ARG A 139 3.55 -10.95 2.41
C ARG A 139 4.12 -10.96 1.00
N THR A 140 4.87 -11.98 0.64
CA THR A 140 5.37 -12.16 -0.73
C THR A 140 4.37 -13.00 -1.51
N VAL A 141 3.94 -12.51 -2.66
CA VAL A 141 3.12 -13.26 -3.63
C VAL A 141 4.02 -14.24 -4.38
N TYR A 142 3.63 -15.49 -4.50
CA TYR A 142 4.38 -16.53 -5.21
C TYR A 142 3.58 -17.02 -6.41
N ASP A 143 4.18 -17.04 -7.60
CA ASP A 143 3.49 -17.44 -8.82
C ASP A 143 4.34 -18.41 -9.68
N ASP A 144 3.72 -18.93 -10.74
CA ASP A 144 4.27 -19.88 -11.72
C ASP A 144 5.03 -21.07 -11.13
N GLY A 145 4.53 -21.54 -9.98
CA GLY A 145 5.09 -22.70 -9.28
C GLY A 145 6.19 -22.36 -8.30
N ALA A 146 6.49 -21.06 -8.09
CA ALA A 146 7.21 -20.61 -6.90
C ALA A 146 6.38 -20.88 -5.65
N SER A 147 7.03 -21.09 -4.53
CA SER A 147 6.38 -21.12 -3.22
C SER A 147 7.42 -20.91 -2.14
N PHE A 148 7.03 -20.33 -1.00
CA PHE A 148 7.95 -20.09 0.12
C PHE A 148 8.74 -21.32 0.53
N ASP A 149 8.05 -22.46 0.70
CA ASP A 149 8.70 -23.72 1.10
C ASP A 149 9.45 -24.41 -0.05
N GLY A 150 9.15 -24.05 -1.28
CA GLY A 150 9.74 -24.61 -2.49
C GLY A 150 10.96 -23.87 -3.01
N LEU A 151 11.37 -22.74 -2.40
CA LEU A 151 12.57 -22.01 -2.79
C LEU A 151 13.80 -22.89 -2.69
N ALA A 152 14.58 -22.96 -3.75
CA ALA A 152 15.77 -23.81 -3.84
C ALA A 152 16.86 -23.15 -4.71
N GLU A 153 18.12 -23.38 -4.33
CA GLU A 153 19.28 -22.88 -5.07
C GLU A 153 19.25 -23.31 -6.54
N GLY A 154 19.59 -22.36 -7.41
CA GLY A 154 19.60 -22.56 -8.86
C GLY A 154 18.23 -22.44 -9.54
N GLN A 155 17.14 -22.20 -8.80
CA GLN A 155 15.87 -21.79 -9.41
C GLN A 155 16.02 -20.40 -10.03
N ILE A 156 15.54 -20.21 -11.24
CA ILE A 156 15.48 -18.93 -11.92
C ILE A 156 14.20 -18.25 -11.45
N LEU A 157 14.34 -17.05 -10.90
CA LEU A 157 13.27 -16.27 -10.33
C LEU A 157 13.31 -14.87 -10.90
N GLU A 158 12.14 -14.33 -11.20
CA GLU A 158 11.87 -12.90 -11.39
C GLU A 158 11.35 -12.34 -10.07
N ILE A 159 11.86 -11.22 -9.65
CA ILE A 159 11.61 -10.66 -8.32
C ILE A 159 11.24 -9.18 -8.44
N SER A 160 10.06 -8.86 -7.92
CA SER A 160 9.59 -7.51 -7.70
C SER A 160 9.56 -7.22 -6.20
N GLY A 161 9.96 -6.03 -5.77
CA GLY A 161 10.01 -5.70 -4.35
C GLY A 161 10.49 -4.28 -4.07
N TYR A 162 10.92 -4.07 -2.84
CA TYR A 162 11.40 -2.78 -2.37
C TYR A 162 12.78 -2.92 -1.74
N PHE A 163 13.69 -2.03 -2.11
CA PHE A 163 15.00 -2.00 -1.47
C PHE A 163 14.91 -1.34 -0.10
N ASP A 164 15.19 -2.09 0.97
CA ASP A 164 15.13 -1.63 2.36
C ASP A 164 16.43 -0.96 2.87
N GLY A 165 17.36 -0.64 1.96
CA GLY A 165 18.69 -0.11 2.29
C GLY A 165 19.76 -1.19 2.46
N ASN A 166 19.38 -2.48 2.46
CA ASN A 166 20.28 -3.62 2.59
C ASN A 166 19.92 -4.77 1.64
N GLN A 167 18.65 -4.99 1.39
CA GLN A 167 18.11 -6.10 0.61
C GLN A 167 16.84 -5.68 -0.13
N ILE A 168 16.44 -6.42 -1.14
CA ILE A 168 15.11 -6.32 -1.72
C ILE A 168 14.14 -7.12 -0.83
N VAL A 169 13.13 -6.48 -0.29
CA VAL A 169 11.99 -7.13 0.36
C VAL A 169 11.00 -7.49 -0.74
N ALA A 170 10.93 -8.77 -1.09
CA ALA A 170 10.15 -9.21 -2.22
C ALA A 170 8.63 -9.07 -1.97
N SER A 171 7.96 -8.32 -2.82
CA SER A 171 6.50 -8.26 -2.90
C SER A 171 5.95 -9.40 -3.77
N ARG A 172 6.69 -9.80 -4.83
CA ARG A 172 6.36 -10.91 -5.71
C ARG A 172 7.60 -11.70 -6.07
N ILE A 173 7.45 -13.01 -6.17
CA ILE A 173 8.45 -13.95 -6.69
C ILE A 173 7.75 -14.85 -7.68
N GLU A 174 8.20 -14.81 -8.92
CA GLU A 174 7.74 -15.66 -10.00
C GLU A 174 8.84 -16.62 -10.41
N LYS A 175 8.47 -17.88 -10.63
CA LYS A 175 9.43 -18.86 -11.11
C LYS A 175 9.47 -18.83 -12.64
N GLN A 176 10.63 -18.46 -13.17
CA GLN A 176 10.86 -18.48 -14.59
C GLN A 176 11.18 -19.90 -15.10
N SER A 177 11.00 -20.09 -16.39
CA SER A 177 11.29 -21.36 -17.08
C SER A 177 12.78 -21.69 -17.00
N ASP A 178 13.14 -22.93 -16.68
CA ASP A 178 14.54 -23.40 -16.73
C ASP A 178 15.15 -23.35 -18.15
N LEU A 179 14.40 -22.85 -19.15
CA LEU A 179 14.82 -22.70 -20.54
C LEU A 179 15.05 -21.23 -20.92
N ASP A 180 14.70 -20.31 -20.05
CA ASP A 180 15.02 -18.91 -20.24
C ASP A 180 16.46 -18.72 -19.79
N ASP A 181 17.32 -18.41 -20.76
CA ASP A 181 18.76 -18.25 -20.55
C ASP A 181 19.12 -16.78 -20.32
N GLU A 182 18.15 -15.89 -20.28
CA GLU A 182 18.31 -14.44 -20.03
C GLU A 182 18.08 -14.13 -18.58
N PHE A 183 18.94 -13.29 -18.00
CA PHE A 183 18.86 -12.79 -16.63
C PHE A 183 18.98 -11.29 -16.66
N GLU A 184 18.40 -10.61 -15.68
CA GLU A 184 18.42 -9.17 -15.56
C GLU A 184 19.02 -8.73 -14.23
N LEU A 185 19.85 -7.69 -14.27
CA LEU A 185 20.50 -7.15 -13.08
C LEU A 185 20.71 -5.65 -13.20
N LYS A 186 20.29 -4.93 -12.18
CA LYS A 186 20.39 -3.48 -12.09
C LYS A 186 21.50 -3.03 -11.13
N GLY A 187 22.13 -1.92 -11.44
CA GLY A 187 23.15 -1.34 -10.55
C GLY A 187 23.93 -0.20 -11.16
N ASN A 188 24.69 0.49 -10.31
CA ASN A 188 25.57 1.56 -10.76
C ASN A 188 26.82 1.01 -11.43
N VAL A 189 27.18 1.52 -12.61
CA VAL A 189 28.41 1.12 -13.30
C VAL A 189 29.63 1.55 -12.48
N ALA A 190 30.30 0.57 -11.89
CA ALA A 190 31.56 0.80 -11.17
C ALA A 190 32.77 0.91 -12.13
N SER A 191 32.74 0.13 -13.24
CA SER A 191 33.76 0.20 -14.30
C SER A 191 33.23 -0.38 -15.61
N TYR A 192 33.64 0.21 -16.72
CA TYR A 192 33.36 -0.26 -18.07
C TYR A 192 34.54 0.04 -18.99
N ASP A 193 34.99 -0.96 -19.78
CA ASP A 193 36.10 -0.83 -20.71
C ASP A 193 35.76 -1.18 -22.17
N GLY A 194 34.47 -1.35 -22.46
CA GLY A 194 33.94 -1.78 -23.76
C GLY A 194 33.96 -3.29 -24.01
N SER A 195 34.60 -4.05 -23.14
CA SER A 195 34.65 -5.53 -23.21
C SER A 195 34.21 -6.21 -21.91
N SER A 196 34.17 -5.46 -20.82
CA SER A 196 33.68 -5.88 -19.52
C SER A 196 33.00 -4.77 -18.77
N VAL A 197 32.03 -5.14 -17.93
CA VAL A 197 31.30 -4.23 -17.02
C VAL A 197 31.32 -4.80 -15.60
N THR A 198 31.46 -3.94 -14.63
CA THR A 198 31.30 -4.23 -13.20
C THR A 198 30.26 -3.28 -12.64
N LEU A 199 29.29 -3.80 -11.91
CA LEU A 199 28.27 -3.00 -11.24
C LEU A 199 28.54 -2.91 -9.73
N THR A 200 28.10 -1.83 -9.13
CA THR A 200 27.83 -1.75 -7.69
C THR A 200 26.33 -1.86 -7.51
N LEU A 201 25.87 -2.95 -6.90
CA LEU A 201 24.46 -3.19 -6.64
C LEU A 201 23.93 -2.25 -5.55
N GLN A 202 22.62 -2.12 -5.42
CA GLN A 202 21.98 -1.27 -4.43
C GLN A 202 22.45 -1.56 -2.99
N ASN A 203 22.70 -2.84 -2.66
CA ASN A 203 23.25 -3.26 -1.36
C ASN A 203 24.78 -2.99 -1.21
N GLY A 204 25.40 -2.26 -2.13
CA GLY A 204 26.81 -1.95 -2.12
C GLY A 204 27.75 -3.09 -2.54
N VAL A 205 27.21 -4.25 -2.89
CA VAL A 205 28.00 -5.40 -3.36
C VAL A 205 28.48 -5.16 -4.79
N SER A 206 29.73 -5.54 -5.09
CA SER A 206 30.27 -5.49 -6.45
C SER A 206 29.88 -6.76 -7.21
N ALA A 207 29.20 -6.62 -8.33
CA ALA A 207 28.79 -7.70 -9.22
C ALA A 207 29.62 -7.66 -10.52
N GLY A 208 30.11 -8.82 -10.96
CA GLY A 208 31.01 -8.95 -12.10
C GLY A 208 32.49 -9.04 -11.73
N PRO A 209 33.49 -8.75 -12.61
CA PRO A 209 33.27 -8.23 -13.97
C PRO A 209 32.57 -9.25 -14.89
N TYR A 210 31.58 -8.78 -15.60
CA TYR A 210 30.91 -9.56 -16.65
C TYR A 210 31.52 -9.24 -18.00
N SER A 211 31.73 -10.24 -18.85
CA SER A 211 32.16 -10.02 -20.23
C SER A 211 31.00 -9.43 -21.05
N VAL A 212 31.30 -8.45 -21.90
CA VAL A 212 30.31 -7.85 -22.80
C VAL A 212 30.46 -8.46 -24.18
N SER A 213 29.35 -8.96 -24.74
CA SER A 213 29.30 -9.52 -26.09
C SER A 213 29.73 -8.49 -27.13
N GLY A 214 30.50 -8.90 -28.13
CA GLY A 214 30.84 -8.01 -29.24
C GLY A 214 29.64 -7.61 -30.12
N THR A 215 28.48 -8.20 -29.87
CA THR A 215 27.18 -7.88 -30.50
C THR A 215 26.15 -7.39 -29.48
N ALA A 216 26.60 -7.04 -28.27
CA ALA A 216 25.70 -6.51 -27.25
C ALA A 216 25.03 -5.20 -27.75
N GLU A 217 23.78 -5.07 -27.40
CA GLU A 217 23.05 -3.80 -27.56
C GLU A 217 23.50 -2.85 -26.45
N LEU A 218 23.88 -1.65 -26.83
CA LEU A 218 24.44 -0.67 -25.90
C LEU A 218 23.66 0.64 -26.05
N ASP A 219 22.76 0.91 -25.12
CA ASP A 219 22.04 2.19 -24.99
C ASP A 219 22.55 2.96 -23.77
N ILE A 220 23.85 3.24 -23.82
CA ILE A 220 24.59 3.94 -22.79
C ILE A 220 25.55 4.97 -23.41
N PRO A 221 25.89 6.07 -22.71
CA PRO A 221 26.91 6.99 -23.17
C PRO A 221 28.30 6.34 -23.22
N ALA A 222 29.23 6.96 -23.92
CA ALA A 222 30.59 6.46 -24.07
C ALA A 222 31.37 6.28 -22.74
N ASP A 223 30.98 6.99 -21.70
CA ASP A 223 31.50 6.86 -20.34
C ASP A 223 30.27 6.67 -19.39
N PRO A 224 29.86 5.43 -19.14
CA PRO A 224 28.69 5.14 -18.30
C PRO A 224 29.03 5.05 -16.81
N VAL A 225 30.28 5.23 -16.40
CA VAL A 225 30.69 5.06 -14.99
C VAL A 225 29.90 6.00 -14.08
N GLY A 226 29.25 5.40 -13.07
CA GLY A 226 28.40 6.08 -12.10
C GLY A 226 26.92 6.16 -12.50
N LEU A 227 26.55 5.79 -13.75
CA LEU A 227 25.16 5.70 -14.15
C LEU A 227 24.53 4.42 -13.58
N PHE A 228 23.25 4.49 -13.24
CA PHE A 228 22.43 3.33 -12.95
C PHE A 228 22.00 2.72 -14.27
N VAL A 229 22.20 1.42 -14.42
CA VAL A 229 21.95 0.69 -15.66
C VAL A 229 21.30 -0.64 -15.37
N GLU A 230 20.54 -1.12 -16.32
CA GLU A 230 20.13 -2.50 -16.44
C GLU A 230 21.09 -3.24 -17.39
N ILE A 231 21.44 -4.47 -17.03
CA ILE A 231 22.16 -5.38 -17.91
C ILE A 231 21.38 -6.67 -18.08
N LYS A 232 21.23 -7.09 -19.37
CA LYS A 232 20.70 -8.42 -19.68
C LYS A 232 21.86 -9.38 -19.93
N LEU A 233 21.78 -10.52 -19.29
CA LEU A 233 22.85 -11.53 -19.22
C LEU A 233 22.35 -12.87 -19.76
N ILE A 234 23.24 -13.64 -20.40
CA ILE A 234 22.97 -15.04 -20.74
C ILE A 234 24.03 -15.96 -20.12
N ASP A 235 23.61 -17.16 -19.68
CA ASP A 235 24.55 -18.19 -19.24
C ASP A 235 25.17 -18.92 -20.43
N GLN A 236 26.49 -18.84 -20.53
CA GLN A 236 27.28 -19.60 -21.50
C GLN A 236 28.11 -20.70 -20.83
N GLY A 237 27.41 -21.68 -20.25
CA GLY A 237 28.06 -22.82 -19.63
C GLY A 237 28.75 -22.50 -18.29
N GLY A 238 28.11 -21.70 -17.48
CA GLY A 238 28.55 -21.28 -16.16
C GLY A 238 29.32 -19.95 -16.15
N SER A 239 29.31 -19.21 -17.26
CA SER A 239 29.86 -17.86 -17.36
C SER A 239 28.78 -16.93 -17.92
N LEU A 240 28.49 -15.86 -17.20
CA LEU A 240 27.52 -14.87 -17.62
C LEU A 240 28.13 -13.93 -18.66
N LEU A 241 27.41 -13.72 -19.77
CA LEU A 241 27.77 -12.84 -20.86
C LEU A 241 26.70 -11.76 -21.03
N VAL A 242 27.09 -10.50 -20.96
CA VAL A 242 26.19 -9.37 -21.18
C VAL A 242 25.84 -9.25 -22.65
N ILE A 243 24.55 -9.19 -22.96
CA ILE A 243 24.00 -9.04 -24.31
C ILE A 243 23.31 -7.68 -24.53
N LYS A 244 22.90 -7.00 -23.46
CA LYS A 244 22.35 -5.65 -23.49
C LYS A 244 22.86 -4.87 -22.29
N ILE A 245 23.12 -3.58 -22.47
CA ILE A 245 23.32 -2.59 -21.39
C ILE A 245 22.52 -1.37 -21.79
N GLU A 246 21.64 -0.93 -20.94
CA GLU A 246 20.89 0.31 -21.11
C GLU A 246 20.91 1.15 -19.84
N THR A 247 20.77 2.45 -20.00
CA THR A 247 20.49 3.30 -18.84
C THR A 247 19.09 2.97 -18.38
N ASP A 248 18.96 2.68 -17.10
CA ASP A 248 17.66 2.60 -16.46
C ASP A 248 17.22 4.06 -16.21
N ASP A 249 16.69 4.66 -17.28
CA ASP A 249 16.19 6.05 -17.30
C ASP A 249 14.75 6.12 -16.80
N GLU A 250 14.10 4.97 -16.60
CA GLU A 250 12.77 4.85 -16.02
C GLU A 250 12.83 4.37 -14.57
N ASP A 251 13.66 5.03 -13.77
CA ASP A 251 13.46 4.96 -12.32
C ASP A 251 11.97 5.28 -12.08
N LEU A 252 11.23 4.33 -11.51
CA LEU A 252 9.80 4.51 -11.22
C LEU A 252 9.52 5.81 -10.44
N LEU A 253 10.57 6.48 -10.00
CA LEU A 253 10.52 7.70 -9.19
C LEU A 253 11.11 8.94 -9.87
N ASP A 254 11.64 8.86 -11.11
CA ASP A 254 12.40 9.97 -11.74
C ASP A 254 11.52 10.84 -12.66
N ASP A 255 10.41 11.35 -12.15
CA ASP A 255 9.66 12.43 -12.79
C ASP A 255 9.76 13.70 -11.95
N GLU A 256 10.67 14.62 -12.33
CA GLU A 256 10.90 15.90 -11.62
C GLU A 256 9.67 16.84 -11.65
N ASP A 257 8.63 16.53 -12.40
CA ASP A 257 7.47 17.42 -12.64
C ASP A 257 6.13 16.89 -12.06
N ASP A 258 6.09 15.66 -11.52
CA ASP A 258 4.87 15.06 -11.00
C ASP A 258 4.91 14.93 -9.47
N GLU A 259 3.81 15.27 -8.81
CA GLU A 259 3.60 14.97 -7.41
C GLU A 259 3.55 13.45 -7.22
N VAL A 260 4.39 12.91 -6.33
CA VAL A 260 4.49 11.48 -6.04
C VAL A 260 3.77 11.17 -4.75
N SER A 261 2.89 10.18 -4.78
CA SER A 261 2.20 9.63 -3.63
C SER A 261 2.69 8.21 -3.36
N VAL A 262 3.13 7.96 -2.14
CA VAL A 262 3.57 6.63 -1.67
C VAL A 262 2.81 6.28 -0.40
N ARG A 263 2.20 5.10 -0.38
CA ARG A 263 1.47 4.57 0.78
C ARG A 263 2.05 3.23 1.22
N GLY A 264 2.12 3.00 2.51
CA GLY A 264 2.55 1.72 3.10
C GLY A 264 3.04 1.88 4.53
N ILE A 265 3.64 0.83 5.03
CA ILE A 265 4.17 0.82 6.41
C ILE A 265 5.44 1.66 6.50
N LEU A 266 5.45 2.55 7.49
CA LEU A 266 6.61 3.37 7.82
C LEU A 266 7.73 2.49 8.37
N GLU A 267 8.89 2.57 7.76
CA GLU A 267 10.09 1.85 8.19
C GLU A 267 11.17 2.84 8.62
N ASP A 268 11.99 2.46 9.61
CA ASP A 268 13.19 3.19 9.99
C ASP A 268 14.28 2.95 8.93
N ASP A 269 14.87 4.00 8.37
CA ASP A 269 15.94 3.90 7.37
C ASP A 269 17.32 3.51 7.96
N GLY A 270 17.41 3.34 9.27
CA GLY A 270 18.63 2.97 10.00
C GLY A 270 19.65 4.11 10.17
N ILE A 271 19.38 5.31 9.62
CA ILE A 271 20.24 6.50 9.72
C ILE A 271 19.53 7.70 10.35
N GLY A 272 18.29 7.50 10.81
CA GLY A 272 17.50 8.48 11.55
C GLY A 272 16.46 9.19 10.69
N GLY A 273 16.13 8.65 9.51
CA GLY A 273 15.02 9.01 8.65
C GLY A 273 13.99 7.88 8.56
N PHE A 274 13.04 8.03 7.66
CA PHE A 274 11.98 7.08 7.40
C PHE A 274 11.87 6.78 5.91
N ARG A 275 11.30 5.62 5.58
CA ARG A 275 10.93 5.22 4.23
C ARG A 275 9.61 4.47 4.23
N ILE A 276 8.94 4.48 3.09
CA ILE A 276 7.75 3.68 2.81
C ILE A 276 8.01 2.95 1.50
N ASN A 277 7.83 1.62 1.50
CA ASN A 277 8.04 0.79 0.31
C ASN A 277 9.40 1.05 -0.39
N GLY A 278 10.45 1.22 0.40
CA GLY A 278 11.79 1.52 -0.09
C GLY A 278 12.03 2.99 -0.48
N VAL A 279 10.99 3.81 -0.61
CA VAL A 279 11.11 5.24 -0.90
C VAL A 279 11.47 5.99 0.38
N SER A 280 12.66 6.55 0.44
CA SER A 280 13.05 7.44 1.53
C SER A 280 12.38 8.78 1.37
N PHE A 281 11.89 9.35 2.47
CA PHE A 281 11.34 10.70 2.45
C PHE A 281 11.91 11.59 3.55
N THR A 282 11.82 12.87 3.33
CA THR A 282 12.18 13.89 4.31
C THR A 282 11.04 14.87 4.50
N VAL A 283 10.87 15.31 5.73
CA VAL A 283 9.89 16.31 6.12
C VAL A 283 10.57 17.67 6.33
N SER A 284 9.82 18.75 6.16
CA SER A 284 10.27 20.11 6.33
C SER A 284 9.34 20.90 7.28
N ASP A 285 9.67 22.16 7.53
CA ASP A 285 8.77 23.05 8.30
C ASP A 285 7.44 23.37 7.57
N SER A 286 7.39 23.13 6.25
CA SER A 286 6.20 23.33 5.41
C SER A 286 5.39 22.04 5.19
N THR A 287 5.87 20.89 5.62
CA THR A 287 5.14 19.62 5.51
C THR A 287 3.85 19.70 6.35
N GLU A 288 2.73 19.41 5.72
CA GLU A 288 1.43 19.28 6.37
C GLU A 288 1.28 17.87 6.95
N TYR A 289 0.55 17.74 8.06
CA TYR A 289 0.36 16.46 8.75
C TYR A 289 -1.12 16.24 9.04
N GLU A 290 -1.63 15.05 8.71
CA GLU A 290 -2.97 14.65 9.05
C GLU A 290 -2.95 13.27 9.78
N PRO A 291 -3.30 13.24 11.08
CA PRO A 291 -3.54 14.37 12.00
C PRO A 291 -2.26 15.17 12.35
N GLU A 292 -2.41 16.42 12.80
CA GLU A 292 -1.27 17.30 13.13
C GLU A 292 -0.34 16.71 14.21
N SER A 293 -0.86 15.80 15.03
CA SER A 293 -0.10 15.07 16.06
C SER A 293 1.07 14.25 15.50
N LEU A 294 1.01 13.82 14.22
CA LEU A 294 2.06 13.06 13.55
C LEU A 294 3.39 13.81 13.47
N LYS A 295 3.37 15.13 13.42
CA LYS A 295 4.57 15.98 13.27
C LYS A 295 5.72 15.62 14.21
N ASN A 296 5.40 15.08 15.39
CA ASN A 296 6.41 14.70 16.39
C ASN A 296 6.31 13.22 16.80
N ASN A 297 5.43 12.46 16.17
CA ASN A 297 5.08 11.12 16.60
C ASN A 297 5.15 10.07 15.49
N LEU A 298 5.94 10.33 14.44
CA LEU A 298 6.21 9.30 13.42
C LEU A 298 6.98 8.15 14.06
N VAL A 299 6.44 6.93 13.95
CA VAL A 299 7.01 5.71 14.51
C VAL A 299 6.97 4.62 13.44
N ALA A 300 8.07 3.87 13.30
CA ALA A 300 8.10 2.71 12.40
C ALA A 300 6.99 1.72 12.76
N GLY A 301 6.28 1.22 11.75
CA GLY A 301 5.12 0.36 11.87
C GLY A 301 3.77 1.07 11.61
N MET A 302 3.74 2.39 11.59
CA MET A 302 2.54 3.13 11.18
C MET A 302 2.25 2.90 9.69
N GLU A 303 0.99 2.78 9.33
CA GLU A 303 0.56 2.84 7.94
C GLU A 303 0.35 4.30 7.54
N MET A 304 1.05 4.73 6.51
CA MET A 304 1.18 6.14 6.15
C MET A 304 1.02 6.33 4.65
N LYS A 305 0.50 7.48 4.27
CA LYS A 305 0.60 8.04 2.94
C LYS A 305 1.49 9.27 2.99
N VAL A 306 2.41 9.40 2.06
CA VAL A 306 3.29 10.56 1.93
C VAL A 306 3.20 11.07 0.50
N GLU A 307 2.89 12.35 0.36
CA GLU A 307 2.83 13.03 -0.94
C GLU A 307 3.87 14.15 -0.99
N GLY A 308 4.41 14.41 -2.17
CA GLY A 308 5.40 15.47 -2.38
C GLY A 308 6.19 15.33 -3.67
N ASP A 309 7.29 16.06 -3.74
CA ASP A 309 8.16 16.12 -4.93
C ASP A 309 9.42 15.25 -4.76
N MET A 310 9.80 14.52 -5.79
CA MET A 310 11.07 13.80 -5.81
C MET A 310 12.25 14.74 -6.00
N GLN A 311 13.28 14.59 -5.18
CA GLN A 311 14.60 15.21 -5.37
C GLN A 311 15.68 14.13 -5.43
N GLY A 312 16.00 13.65 -6.61
CA GLY A 312 16.76 12.43 -6.79
C GLY A 312 15.97 11.25 -6.24
N ASN A 313 16.55 10.43 -5.37
CA ASN A 313 15.90 9.24 -4.79
C ASN A 313 15.24 9.51 -3.43
N VAL A 314 14.93 10.76 -3.10
CA VAL A 314 14.30 11.14 -1.82
C VAL A 314 13.05 11.95 -2.10
N LEU A 315 11.92 11.53 -1.55
CA LEU A 315 10.67 12.27 -1.59
C LEU A 315 10.72 13.42 -0.57
N ILE A 316 10.54 14.64 -1.03
CA ILE A 316 10.39 15.80 -0.15
C ILE A 316 8.90 15.92 0.15
N ALA A 317 8.52 15.52 1.35
CA ALA A 317 7.12 15.43 1.73
C ALA A 317 6.48 16.82 1.87
N ASP A 318 5.42 17.05 1.10
CA ASP A 318 4.51 18.18 1.29
C ASP A 318 3.38 17.80 2.26
N GLU A 319 2.92 16.55 2.22
CA GLU A 319 1.92 16.00 3.13
C GLU A 319 2.33 14.63 3.66
N VAL A 320 2.03 14.41 4.94
CA VAL A 320 2.19 13.12 5.63
C VAL A 320 0.88 12.81 6.33
N GLU A 321 0.21 11.77 5.87
CA GLU A 321 -1.10 11.36 6.34
C GLU A 321 -1.03 9.98 6.99
N SER A 322 -1.68 9.81 8.14
CA SER A 322 -1.88 8.47 8.70
C SER A 322 -2.96 7.77 7.90
N GLU A 323 -2.59 6.65 7.31
CA GLU A 323 -3.56 5.85 6.62
C GLU A 323 -4.26 4.91 7.61
N HIS A 324 -5.54 4.84 7.42
CA HIS A 324 -6.40 4.02 8.24
C HIS A 324 -6.28 2.54 7.82
N GLY A 325 -6.29 1.64 8.78
CA GLY A 325 -6.27 0.21 8.50
C GLY A 325 -7.50 -0.24 7.69
N ASP A 326 -7.39 -1.37 6.99
CA ASP A 326 -8.52 -1.96 6.22
C ASP A 326 -9.70 -2.42 7.09
N ILE A 327 -9.61 -2.23 8.41
CA ILE A 327 -10.58 -2.69 9.40
C ILE A 327 -10.98 -1.52 10.29
N GLU A 328 -12.26 -1.19 10.30
CA GLU A 328 -12.83 -0.17 11.18
C GLU A 328 -13.84 -0.84 12.14
N ILE A 329 -13.74 -0.50 13.43
CA ILE A 329 -14.57 -1.10 14.49
C ILE A 329 -15.11 0.03 15.37
N GLU A 330 -16.39 0.31 15.28
CA GLU A 330 -17.05 1.19 16.25
C GLU A 330 -17.79 0.33 17.29
N ALA A 331 -17.33 0.31 18.54
CA ALA A 331 -17.93 -0.54 19.55
C ALA A 331 -17.61 -0.09 20.99
N ARG A 332 -18.32 -0.69 21.94
CA ARG A 332 -18.07 -0.46 23.36
C ARG A 332 -16.89 -1.28 23.86
N VAL A 333 -16.01 -0.66 24.63
CA VAL A 333 -14.90 -1.34 25.31
C VAL A 333 -15.44 -2.23 26.43
N ILE A 334 -15.06 -3.52 26.42
CA ILE A 334 -15.46 -4.50 27.46
C ILE A 334 -14.30 -5.06 28.26
N ASP A 335 -13.08 -4.95 27.76
CA ASP A 335 -11.86 -5.31 28.50
C ASP A 335 -10.64 -4.52 27.99
N VAL A 336 -9.71 -4.18 28.87
CA VAL A 336 -8.43 -3.55 28.55
C VAL A 336 -7.33 -4.23 29.34
N VAL A 337 -6.33 -4.73 28.64
CA VAL A 337 -5.12 -5.28 29.27
C VAL A 337 -3.94 -4.43 28.81
N SER A 338 -3.44 -3.55 29.66
CA SER A 338 -2.31 -2.69 29.34
C SER A 338 -1.01 -3.18 29.99
N SER A 339 0.09 -3.08 29.27
CA SER A 339 1.45 -3.25 29.81
C SER A 339 2.13 -1.91 30.12
N ASP A 340 1.72 -0.86 29.43
CA ASP A 340 2.12 0.55 29.62
C ASP A 340 1.05 1.48 29.02
N THR A 341 1.37 2.74 28.80
CA THR A 341 0.42 3.75 28.30
C THR A 341 -0.06 3.51 26.85
N LYS A 342 0.66 2.73 26.05
CA LYS A 342 0.33 2.45 24.63
C LYS A 342 0.17 0.96 24.34
N ASN A 343 1.02 0.11 24.94
CA ASN A 343 1.08 -1.30 24.60
C ASN A 343 0.08 -2.15 25.38
N GLY A 344 -0.75 -2.92 24.69
CA GLY A 344 -1.73 -3.78 25.33
C GLY A 344 -2.72 -4.46 24.37
N THR A 345 -3.92 -4.67 24.88
CA THR A 345 -5.03 -5.23 24.10
C THR A 345 -6.33 -4.58 24.55
N VAL A 346 -7.10 -4.09 23.60
CA VAL A 346 -8.46 -3.61 23.80
C VAL A 346 -9.41 -4.68 23.28
N THR A 347 -10.43 -5.03 24.07
CA THR A 347 -11.50 -5.95 23.63
C THR A 347 -12.81 -5.18 23.60
N VAL A 348 -13.49 -5.26 22.47
CA VAL A 348 -14.76 -4.55 22.21
C VAL A 348 -15.93 -5.52 22.02
N ASP A 349 -17.13 -5.06 22.34
CA ASP A 349 -18.39 -5.80 22.25
C ASP A 349 -19.06 -5.49 20.90
N LEU A 350 -19.15 -6.47 20.03
CA LEU A 350 -19.86 -6.36 18.76
C LEU A 350 -21.35 -6.72 18.84
N GLY A 351 -21.85 -6.98 20.03
CA GLY A 351 -23.23 -7.44 20.24
C GLY A 351 -23.38 -8.96 20.14
N ASN A 352 -24.56 -9.46 20.54
CA ASN A 352 -24.90 -10.89 20.53
C ASN A 352 -23.85 -11.84 21.14
N GLY A 353 -23.01 -11.34 22.06
CA GLY A 353 -21.93 -12.10 22.70
C GLY A 353 -20.72 -12.30 21.80
N GLN A 354 -20.63 -11.61 20.69
CA GLN A 354 -19.44 -11.53 19.84
C GLN A 354 -18.53 -10.40 20.36
N SER A 355 -17.24 -10.62 20.30
CA SER A 355 -16.24 -9.62 20.66
C SER A 355 -15.00 -9.75 19.82
N LEU A 356 -14.29 -8.65 19.64
CA LEU A 356 -12.98 -8.62 19.00
C LEU A 356 -11.94 -8.09 19.98
N SER A 357 -10.74 -8.65 19.90
CA SER A 357 -9.56 -8.18 20.62
C SER A 357 -8.57 -7.61 19.63
N VAL A 358 -8.17 -6.36 19.85
CA VAL A 358 -7.24 -5.62 19.03
C VAL A 358 -6.01 -5.29 19.87
N GLN A 359 -4.83 -5.57 19.36
CA GLN A 359 -3.57 -5.23 20.01
C GLN A 359 -3.26 -3.76 19.76
N THR A 360 -2.62 -3.14 20.74
CA THR A 360 -2.05 -1.80 20.64
C THR A 360 -0.56 -1.86 20.89
N ASP A 361 0.19 -1.00 20.22
CA ASP A 361 1.62 -0.89 20.39
C ASP A 361 2.09 0.59 20.36
N ASN A 362 3.39 0.83 20.19
CA ASN A 362 3.93 2.18 20.19
C ASN A 362 3.50 3.01 18.99
N SER A 363 3.06 2.36 17.90
CA SER A 363 2.57 3.02 16.68
C SER A 363 1.10 3.43 16.77
N THR A 364 0.31 2.84 17.70
CA THR A 364 -1.10 3.16 17.90
C THR A 364 -1.28 4.62 18.32
N GLN A 365 -2.13 5.33 17.63
CA GLN A 365 -2.58 6.68 17.97
C GLN A 365 -3.79 6.62 18.88
N PHE A 366 -3.94 7.61 19.78
CA PHE A 366 -5.07 7.69 20.71
C PHE A 366 -5.61 9.12 20.70
N GLU A 367 -6.84 9.29 20.26
CA GLU A 367 -7.50 10.58 20.10
C GLU A 367 -8.84 10.61 20.84
N ASP A 368 -9.22 11.75 21.45
CA ASP A 368 -10.48 11.90 22.20
C ASP A 368 -11.42 12.86 21.47
N GLU A 369 -12.38 12.33 20.73
CA GLU A 369 -13.44 13.08 20.07
C GLU A 369 -14.74 13.14 20.87
N SER A 370 -14.75 12.58 22.09
CA SER A 370 -15.95 12.58 22.91
C SER A 370 -16.30 14.00 23.38
N ALA A 371 -17.58 14.36 23.31
CA ALA A 371 -18.07 15.63 23.85
C ALA A 371 -17.87 15.79 25.37
N SER A 372 -17.38 14.74 26.05
CA SER A 372 -17.04 14.75 27.47
C SER A 372 -15.61 15.22 27.77
N ASP A 373 -14.77 15.39 26.75
CA ASP A 373 -13.46 15.97 26.95
C ASP A 373 -13.58 17.44 27.41
N LEU A 374 -13.30 17.65 28.68
CA LEU A 374 -13.39 18.95 29.35
C LEU A 374 -12.08 19.74 29.30
N ASN A 375 -11.02 19.13 28.76
CA ASN A 375 -9.67 19.68 28.80
C ASN A 375 -9.18 20.16 27.44
N ASP A 376 -9.86 19.81 26.36
CA ASP A 376 -9.48 20.17 24.98
C ASP A 376 -8.04 19.70 24.64
N ASP A 377 -7.64 18.51 25.16
CA ASP A 377 -6.31 17.95 25.00
C ASP A 377 -6.23 16.80 23.97
N GLU A 378 -7.29 16.59 23.19
CA GLU A 378 -7.39 15.76 21.98
C GLU A 378 -6.67 14.38 22.02
N SER A 379 -6.13 13.97 23.17
CA SER A 379 -5.39 12.72 23.30
C SER A 379 -5.59 12.06 24.67
N PHE A 380 -5.52 10.73 24.67
CA PHE A 380 -5.58 9.92 25.90
C PHE A 380 -4.58 8.76 25.85
N ASN A 381 -4.47 7.99 26.92
CA ASN A 381 -3.63 6.79 26.99
C ASN A 381 -4.49 5.54 27.10
N LEU A 382 -3.96 4.39 26.72
CA LEU A 382 -4.64 3.09 26.76
C LEU A 382 -5.24 2.77 28.16
N ASP A 383 -4.54 3.13 29.25
CA ASP A 383 -4.98 2.88 30.62
C ASP A 383 -6.09 3.85 31.11
N GLU A 384 -6.44 4.85 30.31
CA GLU A 384 -7.53 5.78 30.59
C GLU A 384 -8.88 5.33 30.00
N LEU A 385 -8.89 4.25 29.18
CA LEU A 385 -10.13 3.66 28.68
C LEU A 385 -10.98 3.05 29.78
N ALA A 386 -12.21 3.50 29.89
CA ALA A 386 -13.16 3.06 30.93
C ALA A 386 -13.99 1.86 30.45
N VAL A 387 -13.62 0.67 30.90
CA VAL A 387 -14.31 -0.61 30.57
C VAL A 387 -15.80 -0.54 30.93
N GLY A 388 -16.64 -0.92 29.95
CA GLY A 388 -18.08 -0.92 30.03
C GLY A 388 -18.76 0.46 29.89
N VAL A 389 -17.97 1.51 29.68
CA VAL A 389 -18.41 2.90 29.56
C VAL A 389 -18.04 3.45 28.18
N ASP A 390 -16.75 3.47 27.86
CA ASP A 390 -16.27 4.10 26.65
C ASP A 390 -16.72 3.35 25.40
N PHE A 391 -17.04 4.13 24.40
CA PHE A 391 -17.31 3.72 23.04
C PHE A 391 -16.12 4.23 22.20
N VAL A 392 -15.57 3.40 21.36
CA VAL A 392 -14.38 3.70 20.58
C VAL A 392 -14.59 3.36 19.12
N GLU A 393 -13.97 4.15 18.27
CA GLU A 393 -13.67 3.79 16.89
C GLU A 393 -12.21 3.29 16.88
N ILE A 394 -12.00 2.11 16.35
CA ILE A 394 -10.68 1.48 16.21
C ILE A 394 -10.44 1.22 14.75
N GLU A 395 -9.38 1.77 14.25
CA GLU A 395 -8.84 1.40 12.95
C GLU A 395 -7.70 0.43 13.16
N ALA A 396 -7.68 -0.62 12.35
CA ALA A 396 -6.76 -1.72 12.55
C ALA A 396 -6.40 -2.40 11.23
N TYR A 397 -5.28 -3.11 11.25
CA TYR A 397 -4.91 -4.04 10.20
C TYR A 397 -4.73 -5.44 10.77
N ARG A 398 -4.80 -6.45 9.90
CA ARG A 398 -4.51 -7.84 10.26
C ARG A 398 -3.02 -8.12 10.07
N ALA A 399 -2.27 -8.26 11.15
CA ALA A 399 -0.86 -8.65 11.09
C ALA A 399 -0.67 -10.07 10.53
N ASP A 400 0.53 -10.40 10.08
CA ASP A 400 0.89 -11.73 9.55
C ASP A 400 0.62 -12.90 10.53
N THR A 401 0.59 -12.61 11.81
CA THR A 401 0.21 -13.57 12.86
C THR A 401 -1.29 -13.87 12.89
N GLY A 402 -2.09 -13.13 12.11
CA GLY A 402 -3.56 -13.15 12.14
C GLY A 402 -4.17 -12.32 13.28
N GLN A 403 -3.36 -11.61 14.04
CA GLN A 403 -3.81 -10.71 15.11
C GLN A 403 -4.20 -9.35 14.52
N LEU A 404 -5.20 -8.70 15.11
CA LEU A 404 -5.53 -7.33 14.78
C LEU A 404 -4.63 -6.39 15.56
N VAL A 405 -4.08 -5.39 14.88
CA VAL A 405 -3.24 -4.34 15.49
C VAL A 405 -3.86 -3.00 15.16
N ALA A 406 -4.13 -2.18 16.18
CA ALA A 406 -4.72 -0.86 16.01
C ALA A 406 -3.71 0.14 15.44
N THR A 407 -4.09 0.86 14.39
CA THR A 407 -3.39 2.05 13.92
C THR A 407 -3.83 3.27 14.70
N SER A 408 -5.15 3.38 14.96
CA SER A 408 -5.74 4.43 15.80
C SER A 408 -6.82 3.87 16.74
N ILE A 409 -7.04 4.56 17.84
CA ILE A 409 -8.20 4.38 18.72
C ILE A 409 -8.73 5.76 19.07
N GLU A 410 -9.92 6.05 18.63
CA GLU A 410 -10.63 7.27 18.93
C GLU A 410 -11.70 7.01 19.98
N ARG A 411 -11.72 7.83 21.04
CA ARG A 411 -12.82 7.78 22.02
C ARG A 411 -13.97 8.59 21.48
N GLU A 412 -15.13 7.96 21.43
CA GLU A 412 -16.33 8.49 20.83
C GLU A 412 -17.44 8.74 21.84
N ASP A 413 -18.45 9.49 21.43
CA ASP A 413 -19.66 9.67 22.23
C ASP A 413 -20.41 8.35 22.45
N THR A 414 -20.87 8.12 23.66
CA THR A 414 -21.62 6.91 24.00
C THR A 414 -23.01 6.90 23.36
N GLY A 415 -23.45 5.72 22.93
CA GLY A 415 -24.81 5.50 22.39
C GLY A 415 -24.86 5.54 20.86
N ARG A 416 -23.73 5.39 20.21
CA ARG A 416 -23.62 5.10 18.77
C ARG A 416 -23.98 3.64 18.49
N ASP A 417 -24.28 3.36 17.24
CA ASP A 417 -24.49 2.03 16.72
C ASP A 417 -23.15 1.28 16.64
N THR A 418 -23.17 -0.03 16.86
CA THR A 418 -21.98 -0.86 16.71
C THR A 418 -21.75 -1.15 15.24
N ARG A 419 -20.51 -0.98 14.76
CA ARG A 419 -20.12 -1.20 13.36
C ARG A 419 -18.85 -2.03 13.27
N LEU A 420 -18.79 -2.84 12.24
CA LEU A 420 -17.58 -3.52 11.81
C LEU A 420 -17.48 -3.40 10.30
N GLU A 421 -16.43 -2.78 9.84
CA GLU A 421 -16.03 -2.78 8.44
C GLU A 421 -14.75 -3.61 8.30
N ALA A 422 -14.73 -4.57 7.39
CA ALA A 422 -13.56 -5.41 7.14
C ALA A 422 -13.70 -6.14 5.80
N PRO A 423 -12.56 -6.64 5.25
CA PRO A 423 -12.57 -7.53 4.10
C PRO A 423 -13.38 -8.80 4.35
N VAL A 424 -14.14 -9.22 3.34
CA VAL A 424 -14.97 -10.43 3.39
C VAL A 424 -14.11 -11.69 3.38
N ASP A 425 -14.15 -12.47 4.46
CA ASP A 425 -13.54 -13.80 4.53
C ASP A 425 -14.35 -14.87 3.77
N GLY A 426 -15.67 -14.68 3.67
CA GLY A 426 -16.59 -15.61 3.00
C GLY A 426 -18.05 -15.18 3.09
N PHE A 427 -18.90 -15.70 2.21
CA PHE A 427 -20.32 -15.46 2.26
C PHE A 427 -21.14 -16.63 1.70
N ASP A 428 -22.42 -16.71 2.12
CA ASP A 428 -23.45 -17.58 1.53
C ASP A 428 -24.60 -16.66 1.07
N ALA A 429 -24.75 -16.52 -0.25
CA ALA A 429 -25.59 -15.51 -0.87
C ALA A 429 -27.03 -15.52 -0.35
N GLY A 430 -27.49 -14.41 0.22
CA GLY A 430 -28.80 -14.24 0.84
C GLY A 430 -28.96 -14.94 2.19
N VAL A 431 -27.88 -15.44 2.79
CA VAL A 431 -27.88 -16.16 4.08
C VAL A 431 -26.94 -15.50 5.09
N SER A 432 -25.67 -15.22 4.69
CA SER A 432 -24.68 -14.69 5.64
C SER A 432 -23.47 -14.09 4.94
N VAL A 433 -22.76 -13.18 5.68
CA VAL A 433 -21.42 -12.67 5.36
C VAL A 433 -20.50 -12.96 6.55
N THR A 434 -19.25 -13.28 6.31
CA THR A 434 -18.24 -13.54 7.36
C THR A 434 -17.12 -12.53 7.25
N LEU A 435 -16.89 -11.78 8.32
CA LEU A 435 -15.82 -10.79 8.47
C LEU A 435 -14.99 -11.15 9.70
N LEU A 436 -13.67 -11.16 9.59
CA LEU A 436 -12.74 -11.46 10.71
C LEU A 436 -13.08 -12.78 11.44
N GLY A 437 -13.60 -13.77 10.69
CA GLY A 437 -14.06 -15.06 11.23
C GLY A 437 -15.40 -15.00 11.95
N ILE A 438 -16.07 -13.85 12.02
CA ILE A 438 -17.40 -13.67 12.60
C ILE A 438 -18.44 -13.74 11.48
N THR A 439 -19.41 -14.66 11.62
CA THR A 439 -20.48 -14.83 10.63
C THR A 439 -21.73 -14.07 11.05
N TYR A 440 -22.15 -13.15 10.20
CA TYR A 440 -23.36 -12.36 10.32
C TYR A 440 -24.45 -12.97 9.43
N SER A 441 -25.54 -13.40 10.03
CA SER A 441 -26.69 -13.87 9.28
C SER A 441 -27.50 -12.71 8.70
N VAL A 442 -28.22 -12.94 7.62
CA VAL A 442 -29.13 -11.95 7.04
C VAL A 442 -30.54 -12.52 6.93
N ASP A 443 -31.54 -11.66 7.01
CA ASP A 443 -32.94 -12.04 6.87
C ASP A 443 -33.77 -11.02 6.08
N GLY A 444 -35.09 -11.09 6.14
CA GLY A 444 -35.99 -10.16 5.43
C GLY A 444 -36.04 -8.74 6.03
N GLY A 445 -35.38 -8.52 7.16
CA GLY A 445 -35.27 -7.23 7.83
C GLY A 445 -33.92 -6.53 7.57
N THR A 446 -32.92 -7.25 7.06
CA THR A 446 -31.62 -6.69 6.74
C THR A 446 -31.71 -5.70 5.58
N SER A 447 -31.20 -4.49 5.75
CA SER A 447 -30.98 -3.51 4.68
C SER A 447 -29.66 -3.75 3.98
N TYR A 448 -29.58 -3.31 2.73
CA TYR A 448 -28.40 -3.47 1.88
C TYR A 448 -28.09 -2.17 1.15
N GLU A 449 -26.84 -1.80 1.14
CA GLU A 449 -26.33 -0.66 0.40
C GLU A 449 -25.16 -1.08 -0.52
N LEU A 450 -24.94 -0.33 -1.58
CA LEU A 450 -23.80 -0.43 -2.50
C LEU A 450 -23.25 0.98 -2.65
N ASN A 451 -22.13 1.27 -2.04
CA ASN A 451 -21.55 2.62 -2.00
C ASN A 451 -22.55 3.66 -1.50
N ASP A 452 -23.09 3.49 -0.31
CA ASP A 452 -24.13 4.34 0.32
C ASP A 452 -25.45 4.44 -0.49
N VAL A 453 -25.66 3.58 -1.49
CA VAL A 453 -26.87 3.55 -2.28
C VAL A 453 -27.73 2.33 -1.93
N SER A 454 -28.93 2.57 -1.41
CA SER A 454 -29.87 1.50 -1.04
C SER A 454 -30.10 0.50 -2.18
N SER A 455 -29.94 -0.77 -1.87
CA SER A 455 -29.94 -1.89 -2.78
C SER A 455 -30.85 -3.01 -2.27
N GLY A 456 -30.92 -4.11 -3.01
CA GLY A 456 -31.61 -5.32 -2.58
C GLY A 456 -30.63 -6.49 -2.43
N SER A 457 -30.95 -7.44 -1.53
CA SER A 457 -30.14 -8.62 -1.26
C SER A 457 -29.53 -9.27 -2.51
N THR A 458 -30.33 -9.46 -3.57
CA THR A 458 -29.82 -10.08 -4.81
C THR A 458 -28.76 -9.25 -5.52
N ALA A 459 -28.90 -7.93 -5.54
CA ALA A 459 -27.92 -7.05 -6.18
C ALA A 459 -26.65 -7.00 -5.34
N PHE A 460 -26.78 -6.85 -4.03
CA PHE A 460 -25.66 -6.86 -3.08
C PHE A 460 -24.81 -8.14 -3.23
N PHE A 461 -25.40 -9.33 -3.06
CA PHE A 461 -24.66 -10.60 -3.16
C PHE A 461 -24.19 -10.94 -4.59
N SER A 462 -24.68 -10.25 -5.61
CA SER A 462 -24.16 -10.40 -6.99
C SER A 462 -22.98 -9.50 -7.29
N ALA A 463 -22.79 -8.45 -6.51
CA ALA A 463 -21.66 -7.54 -6.58
C ALA A 463 -20.54 -7.95 -5.63
N LEU A 464 -20.82 -8.73 -4.59
CA LEU A 464 -19.90 -9.09 -3.52
C LEU A 464 -18.92 -10.17 -3.95
N ASP A 465 -17.62 -9.88 -3.77
CA ASP A 465 -16.51 -10.84 -3.92
C ASP A 465 -15.74 -11.03 -2.59
N ILE A 466 -14.87 -12.03 -2.53
CA ILE A 466 -13.96 -12.24 -1.39
C ILE A 466 -12.92 -11.11 -1.37
N ASN A 467 -12.63 -10.60 -0.19
CA ASN A 467 -11.80 -9.45 0.14
C ASN A 467 -12.41 -8.07 -0.20
N ASP A 468 -13.64 -7.99 -0.71
CA ASP A 468 -14.33 -6.70 -0.75
C ASP A 468 -14.55 -6.17 0.66
N SER A 469 -14.51 -4.85 0.86
CA SER A 469 -14.84 -4.23 2.14
C SER A 469 -16.35 -4.22 2.35
N VAL A 470 -16.78 -4.78 3.47
CA VAL A 470 -18.21 -4.76 3.88
C VAL A 470 -18.31 -4.18 5.27
N LYS A 471 -19.19 -3.19 5.40
CA LYS A 471 -19.60 -2.62 6.67
C LYS A 471 -20.86 -3.31 7.18
N VAL A 472 -20.81 -3.86 8.39
CA VAL A 472 -21.95 -4.41 9.12
C VAL A 472 -22.32 -3.43 10.22
N THR A 473 -23.56 -2.95 10.20
CA THR A 473 -24.09 -2.07 11.24
C THR A 473 -25.11 -2.84 12.07
N ASP A 474 -25.03 -2.69 13.38
CA ASP A 474 -25.84 -3.30 14.42
C ASP A 474 -26.14 -4.81 14.23
N ILE A 475 -25.83 -5.56 15.27
CA ILE A 475 -26.18 -6.98 15.32
C ILE A 475 -27.40 -7.15 16.19
N GLN A 476 -28.47 -7.66 15.61
CA GLN A 476 -29.69 -8.02 16.32
C GLN A 476 -29.42 -9.13 17.36
N PRO A 477 -30.20 -9.24 18.43
CA PRO A 477 -30.01 -10.25 19.47
C PRO A 477 -30.03 -11.70 18.99
N ASP A 478 -30.52 -11.97 17.77
CA ASP A 478 -30.51 -13.28 17.14
C ASP A 478 -29.30 -13.54 16.23
N GLY A 479 -28.39 -12.55 16.10
CA GLY A 479 -27.16 -12.64 15.28
C GLY A 479 -27.37 -12.23 13.82
N THR A 480 -28.51 -11.61 13.47
CA THR A 480 -28.73 -11.01 12.16
C THR A 480 -28.15 -9.61 12.07
N ALA A 481 -27.55 -9.28 10.94
CA ALA A 481 -27.12 -7.91 10.64
C ALA A 481 -28.34 -7.03 10.35
N GLU A 482 -28.39 -5.82 10.90
CA GLU A 482 -29.42 -4.85 10.57
C GLU A 482 -29.15 -4.23 9.20
N GLU A 483 -27.90 -3.94 8.90
CA GLU A 483 -27.48 -3.38 7.62
C GLU A 483 -26.14 -3.96 7.15
N LEU A 484 -26.02 -4.15 5.86
CA LEU A 484 -24.79 -4.46 5.15
C LEU A 484 -24.58 -3.44 4.05
N ASP A 485 -23.43 -2.78 4.05
CA ASP A 485 -23.00 -1.90 3.00
C ASP A 485 -21.72 -2.44 2.35
N LEU A 486 -21.72 -2.56 1.04
CA LEU A 486 -20.55 -2.91 0.25
C LEU A 486 -19.90 -1.61 -0.20
N GLU A 487 -18.72 -1.35 0.32
CA GLU A 487 -17.92 -0.19 -0.03
C GLU A 487 -16.83 -0.60 -1.05
N ASP A 488 -16.81 0.05 -2.23
CA ASP A 488 -15.80 -0.18 -3.28
C ASP A 488 -14.57 0.71 -3.04
#